data_e15d3f1ddc1722dc6c819e51e68e3747
#
_entry.id   e15d3f1ddc1722dc6c819e51e68e3747
#
_cell.length_a   1.000
_cell.length_b   1.000
_cell.length_c   1.000
_cell.angle_alpha   90.00
_cell.angle_beta   90.00
_cell.angle_gamma   90.00
#
_symmetry.space_group_name_H-M   'P 1'
#
loop_
_entity.id
_entity.type
_entity.pdbx_description
1 polymer ?
#
loop_
_entity_poly.entity_id
_entity_poly.type
_entity_poly.pdbx_seq_one_letter_code
_entity_poly.pdbx_strand_id
1 'polypeptide(L)'
;MEVKKPNIDESWYQVLRPQFEAPYFADLKSFLVSEKRQYAVYPPGPLIFNAFNLTPFDKVKVVILGQDPYHGPGQAHVLSFSVPDGVPFPPSLQNIFKELHDDLGVPMARSGNLEKWAREGVLLLNASLTVRAGQAASHSRHGWEQFTDAAIRALSEQREHLVFILWGNYAIAKQALIDPFKHLILKSVHPSPLSASRGFFGCHHFSQTNNYLIQNGIEPIDWSLP
;
A
#
# COMPACT_ATOMS: atom_id res chain seq x y z
N MET A 1 23.06 21.70 11.40
CA MET A 1 22.79 20.95 10.15
C MET A 1 21.27 20.91 9.96
N GLU A 2 20.78 21.56 8.91
CA GLU A 2 19.37 21.38 8.53
C GLU A 2 19.15 19.91 8.19
N VAL A 3 18.23 19.28 8.91
CA VAL A 3 17.77 17.92 8.56
C VAL A 3 17.06 18.03 7.23
N LYS A 4 17.64 17.47 6.17
CA LYS A 4 17.03 17.50 4.84
C LYS A 4 15.65 16.82 4.90
N LYS A 5 14.61 17.58 4.52
CA LYS A 5 13.24 17.08 4.45
C LYS A 5 13.18 15.84 3.52
N PRO A 6 12.54 14.72 3.93
CA PRO A 6 12.37 13.57 3.06
C PRO A 6 11.49 13.89 1.86
N ASN A 7 11.67 13.15 0.77
CA ASN A 7 10.87 13.29 -0.45
C ASN A 7 9.49 12.67 -0.27
N ILE A 8 8.66 13.32 0.53
CA ILE A 8 7.28 12.93 0.81
C ILE A 8 6.35 14.14 0.64
N ASP A 9 5.15 13.91 0.17
CA ASP A 9 4.12 14.94 0.02
C ASP A 9 3.93 15.73 1.32
N GLU A 10 3.75 17.04 1.21
CA GLU A 10 3.66 17.93 2.36
C GLU A 10 2.54 17.57 3.33
N SER A 11 1.38 17.14 2.83
CA SER A 11 0.25 16.76 3.69
C SER A 11 0.62 15.56 4.57
N TRP A 12 1.37 14.59 4.03
CA TRP A 12 1.87 13.45 4.79
C TRP A 12 3.03 13.84 5.71
N TYR A 13 3.90 14.74 5.26
CA TYR A 13 5.02 15.20 6.11
C TYR A 13 4.50 15.85 7.40
N GLN A 14 3.47 16.68 7.32
CA GLN A 14 2.88 17.31 8.50
C GLN A 14 2.33 16.28 9.49
N VAL A 15 1.70 15.23 8.98
CA VAL A 15 1.09 14.17 9.79
C VAL A 15 2.16 13.25 10.40
N LEU A 16 3.21 12.93 9.65
CA LEU A 16 4.23 11.95 10.03
C LEU A 16 5.51 12.56 10.58
N ARG A 17 5.56 13.89 10.71
CA ARG A 17 6.75 14.59 11.22
C ARG A 17 7.29 14.01 12.53
N PRO A 18 6.46 13.69 13.54
CA PRO A 18 6.96 13.07 14.76
C PRO A 18 7.69 11.74 14.53
N GLN A 19 7.31 11.00 13.50
CA GLN A 19 7.96 9.74 13.14
C GLN A 19 9.36 9.97 12.58
N PHE A 20 9.52 10.96 11.70
CA PHE A 20 10.83 11.32 11.14
C PHE A 20 11.81 11.82 12.21
N GLU A 21 11.32 12.40 13.29
CA GLU A 21 12.11 12.93 14.40
C GLU A 21 12.35 11.88 15.49
N ALA A 22 11.71 10.73 15.44
CA ALA A 22 11.80 9.69 16.47
C ALA A 22 13.13 8.92 16.38
N PRO A 23 13.67 8.43 17.52
CA PRO A 23 14.92 7.67 17.54
C PRO A 23 14.91 6.42 16.65
N TYR A 24 13.78 5.70 16.59
CA TYR A 24 13.69 4.50 15.75
C TYR A 24 13.91 4.81 14.27
N PHE A 25 13.49 6.00 13.81
CA PHE A 25 13.66 6.39 12.42
C PHE A 25 15.13 6.67 12.09
N ALA A 26 15.88 7.25 13.03
CA ALA A 26 17.33 7.41 12.90
C ALA A 26 18.02 6.04 12.79
N ASP A 27 17.61 5.07 13.59
CA ASP A 27 18.12 3.70 13.52
C ASP A 27 17.78 3.03 12.19
N LEU A 28 16.56 3.22 11.69
CA LEU A 28 16.14 2.74 10.38
C LEU A 28 17.00 3.33 9.26
N LYS A 29 17.27 4.64 9.30
CA LYS A 29 18.13 5.30 8.31
C LYS A 29 19.56 4.73 8.34
N SER A 30 20.11 4.52 9.52
CA SER A 30 21.44 3.91 9.69
C SER A 30 21.48 2.50 9.13
N PHE A 31 20.44 1.72 9.39
CA PHE A 31 20.29 0.37 8.83
C PHE A 31 20.26 0.42 7.29
N LEU A 32 19.47 1.30 6.69
CA LEU A 32 19.37 1.41 5.24
C LEU A 32 20.68 1.85 4.59
N VAL A 33 21.42 2.75 5.23
CA VAL A 33 22.74 3.18 4.75
C VAL A 33 23.71 1.98 4.73
N SER A 34 23.71 1.19 5.81
CA SER A 34 24.52 -0.04 5.90
C SER A 34 24.14 -1.06 4.84
N GLU A 35 22.85 -1.28 4.65
CA GLU A 35 22.34 -2.23 3.66
C GLU A 35 22.75 -1.85 2.23
N LYS A 36 22.64 -0.58 1.87
CA LYS A 36 23.00 -0.08 0.53
C LYS A 36 24.48 -0.17 0.23
N ARG A 37 25.33 -0.23 1.23
CA ARG A 37 26.79 -0.43 1.04
C ARG A 37 27.13 -1.87 0.67
N GLN A 38 26.29 -2.82 1.02
CA GLN A 38 26.56 -4.26 0.90
C GLN A 38 25.66 -4.95 -0.11
N TYR A 39 24.47 -4.42 -0.36
CA TYR A 39 23.44 -5.09 -1.16
C TYR A 39 22.71 -4.10 -2.06
N ALA A 40 22.13 -4.61 -3.13
CA ALA A 40 21.11 -3.89 -3.86
C ALA A 40 19.84 -3.82 -3.00
N VAL A 41 19.26 -2.65 -2.85
CA VAL A 41 18.04 -2.38 -2.08
C VAL A 41 16.99 -1.78 -3.01
N TYR A 42 15.80 -2.32 -2.97
CA TYR A 42 14.65 -1.84 -3.73
C TYR A 42 13.62 -1.18 -2.81
N PRO A 43 12.95 -0.14 -3.27
CA PRO A 43 13.13 0.61 -4.51
C PRO A 43 14.31 1.59 -4.41
N PRO A 44 14.69 2.29 -5.50
CA PRO A 44 15.63 3.41 -5.42
C PRO A 44 15.13 4.48 -4.45
N GLY A 45 16.05 5.14 -3.76
CA GLY A 45 15.76 6.11 -2.71
C GLY A 45 14.67 7.15 -3.05
N PRO A 46 14.69 7.77 -4.26
CA PRO A 46 13.65 8.75 -4.62
C PRO A 46 12.22 8.20 -4.66
N LEU A 47 12.03 6.88 -4.75
CA LEU A 47 10.73 6.24 -4.88
C LEU A 47 10.19 5.67 -3.56
N ILE A 48 10.93 5.70 -2.46
CA ILE A 48 10.54 5.05 -1.20
C ILE A 48 9.15 5.52 -0.73
N PHE A 49 8.84 6.81 -0.84
CA PHE A 49 7.57 7.39 -0.42
C PHE A 49 6.57 7.61 -1.55
N ASN A 50 6.73 6.91 -2.67
CA ASN A 50 5.91 7.15 -3.86
C ASN A 50 4.41 6.94 -3.62
N ALA A 51 4.02 5.96 -2.80
CA ALA A 51 2.61 5.75 -2.45
C ALA A 51 2.00 7.00 -1.78
N PHE A 52 2.73 7.63 -0.89
CA PHE A 52 2.32 8.87 -0.21
C PHE A 52 2.30 10.07 -1.16
N ASN A 53 3.24 10.13 -2.11
CA ASN A 53 3.33 11.21 -3.08
C ASN A 53 2.19 11.17 -4.10
N LEU A 54 1.79 9.97 -4.53
CA LEU A 54 0.69 9.80 -5.48
C LEU A 54 -0.68 9.94 -4.83
N THR A 55 -0.78 9.67 -3.53
CA THR A 55 -2.03 9.76 -2.78
C THR A 55 -1.83 10.60 -1.51
N PRO A 56 -1.95 11.95 -1.63
CA PRO A 56 -1.85 12.86 -0.49
C PRO A 56 -2.81 12.47 0.63
N PHE A 57 -2.49 12.86 1.86
CA PHE A 57 -3.24 12.48 3.07
C PHE A 57 -4.74 12.80 2.97
N ASP A 58 -5.07 13.98 2.49
CA ASP A 58 -6.45 14.47 2.35
C ASP A 58 -7.18 13.90 1.11
N LYS A 59 -6.47 13.22 0.22
CA LYS A 59 -7.02 12.58 -0.98
C LYS A 59 -7.28 11.08 -0.81
N VAL A 60 -6.79 10.47 0.26
CA VAL A 60 -7.01 9.05 0.52
C VAL A 60 -8.50 8.77 0.67
N LYS A 61 -9.01 7.79 -0.06
CA LYS A 61 -10.36 7.22 0.05
C LYS A 61 -10.32 5.76 0.48
N VAL A 62 -9.31 5.04 -0.01
CA VAL A 62 -9.14 3.60 0.18
C VAL A 62 -7.68 3.33 0.53
N VAL A 63 -7.46 2.36 1.41
CA VAL A 63 -6.13 1.83 1.71
C VAL A 63 -6.12 0.35 1.37
N ILE A 64 -5.17 -0.07 0.52
CA ILE A 64 -4.89 -1.48 0.28
C ILE A 64 -3.50 -1.77 0.84
N LEU A 65 -3.42 -2.63 1.85
CA LEU A 65 -2.18 -2.90 2.57
C LEU A 65 -1.48 -4.14 2.02
N GLY A 66 -0.25 -3.96 1.53
CA GLY A 66 0.68 -5.03 1.21
C GLY A 66 1.72 -5.22 2.30
N GLN A 67 2.64 -6.16 2.14
CA GLN A 67 3.65 -6.50 3.14
C GLN A 67 4.98 -5.80 2.86
N ASP A 68 5.66 -6.14 1.79
CA ASP A 68 6.93 -5.54 1.38
C ASP A 68 7.01 -5.43 -0.16
N PRO A 69 7.95 -4.60 -0.68
CA PRO A 69 8.10 -4.45 -2.13
C PRO A 69 8.51 -5.77 -2.79
N TYR A 70 8.25 -5.91 -4.08
CA TYR A 70 8.81 -7.00 -4.86
C TYR A 70 10.34 -6.95 -4.81
N HIS A 71 10.97 -8.09 -4.64
CA HIS A 71 12.42 -8.19 -4.49
C HIS A 71 13.16 -8.57 -5.77
N GLY A 72 12.45 -8.76 -6.88
CA GLY A 72 13.03 -9.01 -8.19
C GLY A 72 13.48 -7.72 -8.88
N PRO A 73 14.49 -7.79 -9.77
CA PRO A 73 14.96 -6.61 -10.50
C PRO A 73 13.83 -5.97 -11.31
N GLY A 74 13.68 -4.65 -11.21
CA GLY A 74 12.71 -3.88 -11.99
C GLY A 74 11.23 -4.10 -11.63
N GLN A 75 10.93 -4.86 -10.58
CA GLN A 75 9.55 -5.12 -10.15
C GLN A 75 9.04 -4.12 -9.12
N ALA A 76 9.90 -3.62 -8.24
CA ALA A 76 9.50 -2.71 -7.17
C ALA A 76 9.05 -1.37 -7.75
N HIS A 77 7.83 -0.99 -7.44
CA HIS A 77 7.17 0.23 -7.93
C HIS A 77 6.73 1.14 -6.78
N VAL A 78 6.93 0.67 -5.55
CA VAL A 78 6.58 1.34 -4.27
C VAL A 78 5.09 1.56 -4.09
N LEU A 79 4.29 0.89 -4.86
CA LEU A 79 2.85 0.74 -4.68
C LEU A 79 2.57 -0.73 -4.43
N SER A 80 1.84 -1.05 -3.38
CA SER A 80 1.52 -2.44 -3.05
C SER A 80 0.89 -3.14 -4.26
N PHE A 81 1.33 -4.36 -4.57
CA PHE A 81 0.89 -5.20 -5.68
C PHE A 81 1.22 -4.67 -7.09
N SER A 82 1.57 -3.40 -7.26
CA SER A 82 1.84 -2.78 -8.55
C SER A 82 3.21 -3.15 -9.09
N VAL A 83 3.28 -3.28 -10.43
CA VAL A 83 4.55 -3.39 -11.17
C VAL A 83 4.60 -2.32 -12.26
N PRO A 84 5.79 -1.89 -12.71
CA PRO A 84 5.91 -0.97 -13.83
C PRO A 84 5.29 -1.52 -15.13
N ASP A 85 4.97 -0.62 -16.06
CA ASP A 85 4.50 -1.01 -17.39
C ASP A 85 5.50 -1.97 -18.05
N GLY A 86 4.97 -2.99 -18.73
CA GLY A 86 5.76 -3.97 -19.44
C GLY A 86 6.33 -5.11 -18.58
N VAL A 87 6.17 -5.06 -17.28
CA VAL A 87 6.58 -6.12 -16.36
C VAL A 87 5.46 -7.17 -16.28
N PRO A 88 5.80 -8.48 -16.37
CA PRO A 88 4.80 -9.55 -16.21
C PRO A 88 4.08 -9.45 -14.87
N PHE A 89 2.78 -9.76 -14.87
CA PHE A 89 1.96 -9.68 -13.66
C PHE A 89 2.37 -10.76 -12.66
N PRO A 90 2.76 -10.39 -11.43
CA PRO A 90 2.91 -11.37 -10.36
C PRO A 90 1.61 -12.14 -10.11
N PRO A 91 1.68 -13.37 -9.60
CA PRO A 91 0.49 -14.22 -9.44
C PRO A 91 -0.62 -13.60 -8.60
N SER A 92 -0.29 -12.90 -7.52
CA SER A 92 -1.30 -12.21 -6.70
C SER A 92 -2.02 -11.11 -7.49
N LEU A 93 -1.28 -10.35 -8.31
CA LEU A 93 -1.87 -9.29 -9.15
C LEU A 93 -2.79 -9.88 -10.23
N GLN A 94 -2.43 -11.01 -10.83
CA GLN A 94 -3.32 -11.72 -11.76
C GLN A 94 -4.65 -12.06 -11.10
N ASN A 95 -4.62 -12.53 -9.87
CA ASN A 95 -5.83 -12.88 -9.11
C ASN A 95 -6.64 -11.65 -8.72
N ILE A 96 -5.98 -10.54 -8.39
CA ILE A 96 -6.65 -9.26 -8.13
C ILE A 96 -7.42 -8.82 -9.38
N PHE A 97 -6.80 -8.88 -10.55
CA PHE A 97 -7.46 -8.50 -11.81
C PHE A 97 -8.61 -9.45 -12.17
N LYS A 98 -8.46 -10.74 -11.89
CA LYS A 98 -9.56 -11.70 -12.09
C LYS A 98 -10.77 -11.35 -11.21
N GLU A 99 -10.55 -11.11 -9.93
CA GLU A 99 -11.63 -10.72 -9.02
C GLU A 99 -12.26 -9.39 -9.43
N LEU A 100 -11.46 -8.41 -9.82
CA LEU A 100 -11.95 -7.12 -10.31
C LEU A 100 -12.87 -7.29 -11.53
N HIS A 101 -12.46 -8.11 -12.49
CA HIS A 101 -13.28 -8.43 -13.67
C HIS A 101 -14.58 -9.12 -13.28
N ASP A 102 -14.49 -10.13 -12.43
CA ASP A 102 -15.68 -10.91 -12.00
C ASP A 102 -16.64 -10.06 -11.15
N ASP A 103 -16.12 -9.14 -10.34
CA ASP A 103 -16.92 -8.26 -9.48
C ASP A 103 -17.61 -7.12 -10.24
N LEU A 104 -16.86 -6.41 -11.07
CA LEU A 104 -17.34 -5.17 -11.72
C LEU A 104 -17.58 -5.28 -13.22
N GLY A 105 -17.15 -6.38 -13.86
CA GLY A 105 -17.25 -6.55 -15.31
C GLY A 105 -16.30 -5.65 -16.10
N VAL A 106 -15.30 -5.04 -15.45
CA VAL A 106 -14.31 -4.22 -16.14
C VAL A 106 -13.39 -5.08 -17.00
N PRO A 107 -12.90 -4.60 -18.15
CA PRO A 107 -11.97 -5.35 -18.98
C PRO A 107 -10.70 -5.74 -18.22
N MET A 108 -10.11 -6.88 -18.57
CA MET A 108 -8.83 -7.30 -18.00
C MET A 108 -7.75 -6.26 -18.33
N ALA A 109 -6.96 -5.87 -17.31
CA ALA A 109 -5.90 -4.89 -17.48
C ALA A 109 -4.78 -5.42 -18.41
N ARG A 110 -4.20 -4.52 -19.20
CA ARG A 110 -3.05 -4.82 -20.06
C ARG A 110 -1.72 -4.49 -19.39
N SER A 111 -1.74 -3.67 -18.36
CA SER A 111 -0.58 -3.29 -17.57
C SER A 111 -0.83 -3.57 -16.09
N GLY A 112 0.22 -3.98 -15.36
CA GLY A 112 0.20 -4.14 -13.92
C GLY A 112 0.51 -2.87 -13.14
N ASN A 113 0.61 -1.73 -13.82
CA ASN A 113 0.85 -0.43 -13.21
C ASN A 113 -0.45 0.13 -12.60
N LEU A 114 -0.48 0.22 -11.27
CA LEU A 114 -1.66 0.66 -10.51
C LEU A 114 -1.63 2.16 -10.15
N GLU A 115 -0.75 2.95 -10.77
CA GLU A 115 -0.67 4.39 -10.48
C GLU A 115 -2.01 5.11 -10.67
N LYS A 116 -2.82 4.70 -11.63
CA LYS A 116 -4.16 5.28 -11.82
C LYS A 116 -5.02 5.13 -10.58
N TRP A 117 -4.99 3.97 -9.93
CA TRP A 117 -5.71 3.77 -8.66
C TRP A 117 -5.19 4.72 -7.58
N ALA A 118 -3.87 4.87 -7.49
CA ALA A 118 -3.26 5.78 -6.52
C ALA A 118 -3.73 7.23 -6.72
N ARG A 119 -3.80 7.68 -7.97
CA ARG A 119 -4.30 9.03 -8.32
C ARG A 119 -5.79 9.20 -8.09
N GLU A 120 -6.55 8.10 -8.07
CA GLU A 120 -7.97 8.10 -7.74
C GLU A 120 -8.25 8.17 -6.24
N GLY A 121 -7.24 8.00 -5.40
CA GLY A 121 -7.38 8.04 -3.95
C GLY A 121 -7.15 6.69 -3.25
N VAL A 122 -6.60 5.71 -3.95
CA VAL A 122 -6.24 4.41 -3.36
C VAL A 122 -4.79 4.46 -2.89
N LEU A 123 -4.58 4.52 -1.58
CA LEU A 123 -3.25 4.41 -0.98
C LEU A 123 -2.80 2.96 -1.02
N LEU A 124 -1.88 2.66 -1.94
CA LEU A 124 -1.31 1.32 -2.11
C LEU A 124 -0.05 1.22 -1.24
N LEU A 125 -0.26 0.88 0.03
CA LEU A 125 0.77 0.95 1.06
C LEU A 125 1.34 -0.43 1.39
N ASN A 126 2.67 -0.56 1.32
CA ASN A 126 3.36 -1.70 1.92
C ASN A 126 3.72 -1.38 3.38
N ALA A 127 3.66 -2.38 4.25
CA ALA A 127 4.05 -2.24 5.65
C ALA A 127 5.56 -1.94 5.78
N SER A 128 6.39 -2.59 4.96
CA SER A 128 7.81 -2.28 4.80
C SER A 128 8.04 -1.59 3.46
N LEU A 129 8.74 -0.47 3.44
CA LEU A 129 8.89 0.35 2.23
C LEU A 129 10.17 0.03 1.43
N THR A 130 11.02 -0.83 1.96
CA THR A 130 12.25 -1.28 1.28
C THR A 130 12.44 -2.78 1.46
N VAL A 131 13.27 -3.34 0.60
CA VAL A 131 13.63 -4.76 0.64
C VAL A 131 15.01 -4.96 0.02
N ARG A 132 15.77 -5.94 0.53
CA ARG A 132 17.01 -6.38 -0.10
C ARG A 132 16.69 -7.18 -1.36
N ALA A 133 17.41 -6.94 -2.44
CA ALA A 133 17.24 -7.67 -3.69
C ALA A 133 17.28 -9.20 -3.46
N GLY A 134 16.29 -9.89 -4.00
CA GLY A 134 16.20 -11.36 -3.94
C GLY A 134 15.83 -11.95 -2.57
N GLN A 135 15.55 -11.11 -1.55
CA GLN A 135 15.29 -11.60 -0.20
C GLN A 135 14.02 -10.98 0.38
N ALA A 136 12.89 -11.66 0.21
CA ALA A 136 11.61 -11.24 0.75
C ALA A 136 11.70 -11.06 2.28
N ALA A 137 10.99 -10.04 2.79
CA ALA A 137 10.91 -9.69 4.20
C ALA A 137 12.26 -9.36 4.87
N SER A 138 13.31 -9.12 4.10
CA SER A 138 14.66 -8.87 4.63
C SER A 138 14.78 -7.60 5.45
N HIS A 139 13.92 -6.61 5.21
CA HIS A 139 13.89 -5.36 5.95
C HIS A 139 12.78 -5.28 7.00
N SER A 140 12.08 -6.37 7.26
CA SER A 140 11.08 -6.42 8.33
C SER A 140 11.75 -6.27 9.70
N ARG A 141 11.01 -5.69 10.67
CA ARG A 141 11.45 -5.46 12.06
C ARG A 141 12.62 -4.49 12.22
N HIS A 142 12.84 -3.60 11.23
CA HIS A 142 13.86 -2.56 11.31
C HIS A 142 13.28 -1.14 11.44
N GLY A 143 11.96 -1.02 11.58
CA GLY A 143 11.29 0.26 11.86
C GLY A 143 10.25 0.68 10.84
N TRP A 144 10.24 0.14 9.61
CA TRP A 144 9.23 0.53 8.62
C TRP A 144 7.81 0.27 9.09
N GLU A 145 7.56 -0.86 9.76
CA GLU A 145 6.23 -1.22 10.25
C GLU A 145 5.71 -0.20 11.27
N GLN A 146 6.59 0.31 12.13
CA GLN A 146 6.23 1.37 13.08
C GLN A 146 5.84 2.66 12.36
N PHE A 147 6.56 3.02 11.31
CA PHE A 147 6.28 4.19 10.49
C PHE A 147 4.93 4.06 9.75
N THR A 148 4.71 2.94 9.07
CA THR A 148 3.48 2.70 8.32
C THR A 148 2.27 2.48 9.22
N ASP A 149 2.45 1.88 10.40
CA ASP A 149 1.41 1.81 11.43
C ASP A 149 0.98 3.22 11.88
N ALA A 150 1.92 4.14 12.02
CA ALA A 150 1.60 5.53 12.35
C ALA A 150 0.79 6.21 11.24
N ALA A 151 1.07 5.91 9.97
CA ALA A 151 0.28 6.41 8.84
C ALA A 151 -1.15 5.88 8.88
N ILE A 152 -1.34 4.60 9.15
CA ILE A 152 -2.67 3.98 9.27
C ILE A 152 -3.44 4.59 10.44
N ARG A 153 -2.80 4.74 11.60
CA ARG A 153 -3.43 5.39 12.77
C ARG A 153 -3.86 6.81 12.47
N ALA A 154 -3.02 7.60 11.83
CA ALA A 154 -3.32 8.98 11.50
C ALA A 154 -4.54 9.08 10.58
N LEU A 155 -4.63 8.23 9.57
CA LEU A 155 -5.80 8.13 8.70
C LEU A 155 -7.06 7.76 9.51
N SER A 156 -6.95 6.77 10.38
CA SER A 156 -8.07 6.32 11.21
C SER A 156 -8.58 7.42 12.13
N GLU A 157 -7.68 8.18 12.74
CA GLU A 157 -8.02 9.19 13.74
C GLU A 157 -8.49 10.50 13.12
N GLN A 158 -7.88 10.94 12.01
CA GLN A 158 -8.06 12.29 11.46
C GLN A 158 -8.98 12.34 10.25
N ARG A 159 -9.30 11.21 9.64
CA ARG A 159 -10.18 11.12 8.49
C ARG A 159 -11.46 10.38 8.86
N GLU A 160 -12.46 10.43 7.98
CA GLU A 160 -13.75 9.73 8.12
C GLU A 160 -14.15 9.05 6.82
N HIS A 161 -14.89 7.94 6.94
CA HIS A 161 -15.47 7.22 5.81
C HIS A 161 -14.44 6.71 4.81
N LEU A 162 -13.28 6.27 5.30
CA LEU A 162 -12.30 5.55 4.50
C LEU A 162 -12.63 4.06 4.42
N VAL A 163 -12.10 3.41 3.39
CA VAL A 163 -12.18 1.95 3.25
C VAL A 163 -10.79 1.36 3.41
N PHE A 164 -10.63 0.43 4.36
CA PHE A 164 -9.39 -0.31 4.55
C PHE A 164 -9.59 -1.73 4.03
N ILE A 165 -8.83 -2.10 3.01
CA ILE A 165 -8.87 -3.43 2.40
C ILE A 165 -7.67 -4.23 2.91
N LEU A 166 -7.94 -5.27 3.69
CA LEU A 166 -6.94 -6.07 4.39
C LEU A 166 -7.01 -7.52 3.87
N TRP A 167 -6.03 -7.89 3.07
CA TRP A 167 -5.95 -9.22 2.46
C TRP A 167 -4.84 -10.04 3.11
N GLY A 168 -5.23 -11.14 3.74
CA GLY A 168 -4.35 -12.06 4.43
C GLY A 168 -4.12 -11.70 5.90
N ASN A 169 -3.67 -12.67 6.68
CA ASN A 169 -3.56 -12.53 8.13
C ASN A 169 -2.63 -11.39 8.58
N TYR A 170 -1.55 -11.16 7.84
CA TYR A 170 -0.61 -10.08 8.15
C TYR A 170 -1.30 -8.70 8.07
N ALA A 171 -2.03 -8.45 6.98
CA ALA A 171 -2.77 -7.19 6.82
C ALA A 171 -3.95 -7.10 7.80
N ILE A 172 -4.70 -8.20 7.99
CA ILE A 172 -5.86 -8.25 8.90
C ILE A 172 -5.46 -7.88 10.32
N ALA A 173 -4.26 -8.25 10.78
CA ALA A 173 -3.76 -7.87 12.10
C ALA A 173 -3.71 -6.35 12.32
N LYS A 174 -3.61 -5.56 11.25
CA LYS A 174 -3.61 -4.10 11.32
C LYS A 174 -4.98 -3.50 11.61
N GLN A 175 -6.06 -4.29 11.60
CA GLN A 175 -7.40 -3.81 11.98
C GLN A 175 -7.44 -3.19 13.39
N ALA A 176 -6.55 -3.62 14.29
CA ALA A 176 -6.43 -3.06 15.63
C ALA A 176 -6.08 -1.56 15.64
N LEU A 177 -5.53 -1.03 14.55
CA LEU A 177 -5.16 0.39 14.40
C LEU A 177 -6.31 1.24 13.85
N ILE A 178 -7.43 0.63 13.45
CA ILE A 178 -8.48 1.28 12.66
C ILE A 178 -9.76 1.31 13.47
N ASP A 179 -10.41 2.48 13.54
CA ASP A 179 -11.72 2.65 14.17
C ASP A 179 -12.83 2.13 13.23
N PRO A 180 -13.47 1.00 13.56
CA PRO A 180 -14.50 0.39 12.71
C PRO A 180 -15.80 1.18 12.71
N PHE A 181 -16.00 2.12 13.62
CA PHE A 181 -17.19 2.98 13.65
C PHE A 181 -17.07 4.18 12.69
N LYS A 182 -15.85 4.56 12.35
CA LYS A 182 -15.57 5.66 11.42
C LYS A 182 -15.33 5.21 9.99
N HIS A 183 -14.87 3.98 9.80
CA HIS A 183 -14.37 3.47 8.54
C HIS A 183 -14.93 2.08 8.23
N LEU A 184 -14.92 1.71 6.95
CA LEU A 184 -15.22 0.35 6.52
C LEU A 184 -13.93 -0.47 6.47
N ILE A 185 -13.95 -1.65 7.10
CA ILE A 185 -12.84 -2.61 7.04
C ILE A 185 -13.31 -3.83 6.26
N LEU A 186 -12.68 -4.11 5.13
CA LEU A 186 -12.94 -5.29 4.30
C LEU A 186 -11.79 -6.27 4.45
N LYS A 187 -12.11 -7.52 4.77
CA LYS A 187 -11.12 -8.57 5.07
C LYS A 187 -11.37 -9.80 4.21
N SER A 188 -10.31 -10.40 3.70
CA SER A 188 -10.35 -11.72 3.07
C SER A 188 -8.99 -12.41 3.20
N VAL A 189 -8.92 -13.66 2.75
CA VAL A 189 -7.64 -14.33 2.54
C VAL A 189 -6.81 -13.57 1.50
N HIS A 190 -5.51 -13.81 1.46
CA HIS A 190 -4.60 -13.17 0.51
C HIS A 190 -4.89 -13.59 -0.95
N PRO A 191 -4.71 -12.69 -1.93
CA PRO A 191 -4.91 -13.01 -3.35
C PRO A 191 -3.85 -13.95 -3.94
N SER A 192 -2.84 -14.35 -3.20
CA SER A 192 -1.87 -15.37 -3.63
C SER A 192 -2.57 -16.64 -4.11
N PRO A 193 -2.03 -17.35 -5.14
CA PRO A 193 -2.54 -18.65 -5.56
C PRO A 193 -2.65 -19.67 -4.43
N LEU A 194 -1.85 -19.53 -3.37
CA LEU A 194 -1.88 -20.41 -2.20
C LEU A 194 -3.18 -20.29 -1.39
N SER A 195 -3.92 -19.20 -1.51
CA SER A 195 -5.08 -18.91 -0.67
C SER A 195 -6.29 -18.33 -1.40
N ALA A 196 -6.14 -17.80 -2.60
CA ALA A 196 -7.18 -17.02 -3.29
C ALA A 196 -8.50 -17.80 -3.46
N SER A 197 -8.44 -19.11 -3.74
CA SER A 197 -9.62 -19.96 -3.90
C SER A 197 -10.39 -20.21 -2.60
N ARG A 198 -9.80 -19.86 -1.45
CA ARG A 198 -10.42 -20.06 -0.13
C ARG A 198 -11.14 -18.82 0.41
N GLY A 199 -11.47 -17.86 -0.45
CA GLY A 199 -12.29 -16.73 -0.04
C GLY A 199 -11.91 -15.37 -0.62
N PHE A 200 -10.81 -15.24 -1.37
CA PHE A 200 -10.51 -14.01 -2.08
C PHE A 200 -11.40 -13.87 -3.32
N PHE A 201 -11.47 -14.90 -4.16
CA PHE A 201 -12.39 -14.90 -5.28
C PHE A 201 -13.83 -14.89 -4.78
N GLY A 202 -14.62 -13.94 -5.26
CA GLY A 202 -15.99 -13.72 -4.82
C GLY A 202 -16.11 -12.82 -3.59
N CYS A 203 -15.04 -12.20 -3.10
CA CYS A 203 -15.11 -11.28 -1.96
C CYS A 203 -15.82 -9.95 -2.27
N HIS A 204 -15.89 -9.54 -3.54
CA HIS A 204 -16.57 -8.33 -4.00
C HIS A 204 -16.10 -7.03 -3.31
N HIS A 205 -14.83 -6.96 -2.95
CA HIS A 205 -14.29 -5.80 -2.22
C HIS A 205 -14.33 -4.52 -3.05
N PHE A 206 -14.23 -4.60 -4.38
CA PHE A 206 -14.25 -3.41 -5.26
C PHE A 206 -15.64 -2.78 -5.32
N SER A 207 -16.69 -3.58 -5.50
CA SER A 207 -18.07 -3.08 -5.49
C SER A 207 -18.51 -2.65 -4.10
N GLN A 208 -18.14 -3.38 -3.05
CA GLN A 208 -18.43 -2.98 -1.67
C GLN A 208 -17.77 -1.66 -1.31
N THR A 209 -16.53 -1.43 -1.75
CA THR A 209 -15.83 -0.16 -1.56
C THR A 209 -16.61 1.00 -2.20
N ASN A 210 -16.98 0.85 -3.46
CA ASN A 210 -17.70 1.91 -4.17
C ASN A 210 -19.09 2.16 -3.60
N ASN A 211 -19.81 1.13 -3.20
CA ASN A 211 -21.10 1.29 -2.54
C ASN A 211 -20.99 2.09 -1.24
N TYR A 212 -19.99 1.78 -0.42
CA TYR A 212 -19.75 2.51 0.83
C TYR A 212 -19.38 3.98 0.57
N LEU A 213 -18.50 4.25 -0.40
CA LEU A 213 -18.13 5.63 -0.75
C LEU A 213 -19.34 6.42 -1.22
N ILE A 214 -20.16 5.85 -2.11
CA ILE A 214 -21.37 6.49 -2.62
C ILE A 214 -22.35 6.80 -1.48
N GLN A 215 -22.58 5.85 -0.57
CA GLN A 215 -23.47 6.04 0.59
C GLN A 215 -23.03 7.19 1.50
N ASN A 216 -21.76 7.52 1.52
CA ASN A 216 -21.19 8.60 2.31
C ASN A 216 -20.92 9.87 1.50
N GLY A 217 -21.48 9.98 0.29
CA GLY A 217 -21.35 11.18 -0.54
C GLY A 217 -19.96 11.39 -1.14
N ILE A 218 -19.15 10.33 -1.22
CA ILE A 218 -17.80 10.35 -1.76
C ILE A 218 -17.83 9.75 -3.17
N GLU A 219 -17.13 10.38 -4.12
CA GLU A 219 -17.02 9.85 -5.47
C GLU A 219 -16.36 8.47 -5.45
N PRO A 220 -16.97 7.46 -6.11
CA PRO A 220 -16.40 6.12 -6.15
C PRO A 220 -15.09 6.06 -6.93
N ILE A 221 -14.36 4.97 -6.77
CA ILE A 221 -13.12 4.72 -7.50
C ILE A 221 -13.46 4.17 -8.88
N ASP A 222 -12.84 4.73 -9.92
CA ASP A 222 -12.79 4.11 -11.23
C ASP A 222 -11.65 3.07 -11.24
N TRP A 223 -12.02 1.81 -11.04
CA TRP A 223 -11.06 0.71 -10.94
C TRP A 223 -10.53 0.23 -12.29
N SER A 224 -11.08 0.71 -13.41
CA SER A 224 -10.62 0.31 -14.74
C SER A 224 -9.19 0.77 -14.98
N LEU A 225 -8.43 -0.05 -15.68
CA LEU A 225 -7.04 0.23 -16.08
C LEU A 225 -6.91 0.20 -17.60
N PRO A 226 -5.97 0.97 -18.17
CA PRO A 226 -5.70 0.94 -19.62
C PRO A 226 -5.29 -0.45 -20.11
#